data_8962dd164cfa08066fe107459ea01ef7
#
_entry.id   8962dd164cfa08066fe107459ea01ef7
#
_cell.length_a   1.000
_cell.length_b   1.000
_cell.length_c   1.000
_cell.angle_alpha   90.00
_cell.angle_beta   90.00
_cell.angle_gamma   90.00
#
_symmetry.space_group_name_H-M   'P 1'
#
loop_
_entity.id
_entity.type
_entity.pdbx_description
1 polymer ?
#
loop_
_entity_poly.entity_id
_entity_poly.type
_entity_poly.pdbx_seq_one_letter_code
_entity_poly.pdbx_strand_id
1 'polypeptide(L)'
;MSYLVSYVIRNPRVRGTGVDEKLRLNLPGFYGGAYVRVLVEDTTFRAWQRRPPEPRIRLRIADCTNEISLWFELTSAEARENSLHKIDTLLGALQRFRAALDAEAELYAHRQQHGHSKRRVAESFDNTKRQKGGVRCPT
;
A
#
# COMPACT_ATOMS: atom_id res chain seq x y z
N MET A 1 3.59 -14.92 9.09
CA MET A 1 2.89 -15.66 8.02
C MET A 1 2.45 -14.66 6.96
N SER A 2 3.15 -14.65 5.82
CA SER A 2 2.87 -13.72 4.72
C SER A 2 1.81 -14.34 3.82
N TYR A 3 0.58 -13.84 3.89
CA TYR A 3 -0.43 -14.16 2.90
C TYR A 3 -0.36 -13.15 1.76
N LEU A 4 0.58 -13.38 0.84
CA LEU A 4 0.57 -12.74 -0.48
C LEU A 4 -0.47 -13.47 -1.34
N VAL A 5 -1.75 -13.13 -1.19
CA VAL A 5 -2.75 -13.47 -2.19
C VAL A 5 -2.75 -12.35 -3.22
N SER A 6 -1.76 -12.38 -4.10
CA SER A 6 -1.74 -11.53 -5.29
C SER A 6 -2.73 -12.12 -6.30
N TYR A 7 -3.90 -11.50 -6.44
CA TYR A 7 -4.75 -11.75 -7.60
C TYR A 7 -4.11 -11.06 -8.80
N VAL A 8 -3.23 -11.80 -9.47
CA VAL A 8 -2.65 -11.38 -10.75
C VAL A 8 -3.68 -11.65 -11.83
N ILE A 9 -4.37 -10.63 -12.29
CA ILE A 9 -5.17 -10.72 -13.52
C ILE A 9 -4.18 -10.58 -14.68
N ARG A 10 -3.60 -11.71 -15.10
CA ARG A 10 -2.79 -11.74 -16.33
C ARG A 10 -3.70 -11.58 -17.52
N ASN A 11 -3.43 -10.56 -18.33
CA ASN A 11 -4.10 -10.43 -19.63
C ASN A 11 -3.49 -11.47 -20.59
N PRO A 12 -4.25 -12.49 -21.05
CA PRO A 12 -3.71 -13.57 -21.90
C PRO A 12 -3.28 -13.11 -23.30
N ARG A 13 -3.47 -11.82 -23.63
CA ARG A 13 -3.05 -11.25 -24.92
C ARG A 13 -1.63 -10.72 -24.95
N VAL A 14 -0.92 -10.71 -23.80
CA VAL A 14 0.48 -10.29 -23.75
C VAL A 14 1.35 -11.49 -24.08
N ARG A 15 1.76 -11.61 -25.34
CA ARG A 15 2.79 -12.57 -25.78
C ARG A 15 4.15 -11.86 -25.75
N GLY A 16 5.17 -12.51 -25.19
CA GLY A 16 6.53 -11.98 -25.12
C GLY A 16 6.92 -11.47 -23.73
N THR A 17 7.80 -10.47 -23.65
CA THR A 17 8.35 -9.90 -22.41
C THR A 17 7.45 -8.86 -21.76
N GLY A 18 6.29 -8.58 -22.33
CA GLY A 18 5.33 -7.59 -21.82
C GLY A 18 4.70 -7.99 -20.49
N VAL A 19 4.30 -6.99 -19.71
CA VAL A 19 3.61 -7.14 -18.43
C VAL A 19 2.33 -6.31 -18.47
N ASP A 20 1.20 -6.89 -18.09
CA ASP A 20 -0.05 -6.17 -17.79
C ASP A 20 -0.69 -6.82 -16.57
N GLU A 21 -0.43 -6.24 -15.41
CA GLU A 21 -0.88 -6.77 -14.13
C GLU A 21 -1.59 -5.68 -13.33
N LYS A 22 -2.68 -6.07 -12.67
CA LYS A 22 -3.39 -5.24 -11.69
C LYS A 22 -3.40 -5.94 -10.35
N LEU A 23 -2.79 -5.33 -9.35
CA LEU A 23 -2.63 -5.86 -8.00
C LEU A 23 -3.47 -5.03 -7.03
N ARG A 24 -4.26 -5.68 -6.19
CA ARG A 24 -4.97 -5.00 -5.10
C ARG A 24 -4.00 -4.68 -3.97
N LEU A 25 -4.10 -3.50 -3.39
CA LEU A 25 -3.26 -3.06 -2.27
C LEU A 25 -3.89 -3.38 -0.91
N ASN A 26 -5.21 -3.47 -0.84
CA ASN A 26 -5.91 -3.78 0.40
C ASN A 26 -5.98 -5.30 0.63
N LEU A 27 -5.90 -5.69 1.90
CA LEU A 27 -6.14 -7.06 2.32
C LEU A 27 -7.58 -7.51 1.98
N PRO A 28 -7.80 -8.82 1.77
CA PRO A 28 -9.15 -9.36 1.62
C PRO A 28 -10.04 -8.98 2.82
N GLY A 29 -11.25 -8.52 2.55
CA GLY A 29 -12.20 -8.08 3.59
C GLY A 29 -12.12 -6.59 3.93
N PHE A 30 -11.08 -5.87 3.53
CA PHE A 30 -11.04 -4.41 3.61
C PHE A 30 -11.68 -3.78 2.38
N TYR A 31 -12.61 -2.86 2.61
CA TYR A 31 -13.25 -2.08 1.54
C TYR A 31 -12.28 -1.02 1.01
N GLY A 32 -12.34 -0.79 -0.28
CA GLY A 32 -11.57 0.24 -0.97
C GLY A 32 -11.03 -0.23 -2.31
N GLY A 33 -11.02 0.67 -3.28
CA GLY A 33 -10.56 0.44 -4.65
C GLY A 33 -9.06 0.60 -4.85
N ALA A 34 -8.24 0.48 -3.78
CA ALA A 34 -6.80 0.69 -3.88
C ALA A 34 -6.14 -0.41 -4.71
N TYR A 35 -5.38 0.00 -5.73
CA TYR A 35 -4.66 -0.92 -6.60
C TYR A 35 -3.39 -0.29 -7.18
N VAL A 36 -2.47 -1.16 -7.60
CA VAL A 36 -1.41 -0.80 -8.52
C VAL A 36 -1.60 -1.57 -9.83
N ARG A 37 -1.43 -0.90 -10.96
CA ARG A 37 -1.39 -1.53 -12.28
C ARG A 37 -0.07 -1.21 -12.95
N VAL A 38 0.60 -2.25 -13.43
CA VAL A 38 1.82 -2.15 -14.21
C VAL A 38 1.53 -2.58 -15.64
N LEU A 39 1.95 -1.77 -16.60
CA LEU A 39 1.84 -2.06 -18.01
C LEU A 39 3.20 -1.84 -18.67
N VAL A 40 3.76 -2.89 -19.23
CA VAL A 40 4.93 -2.83 -20.12
C VAL A 40 4.51 -3.50 -21.43
N GLU A 41 4.33 -2.73 -22.48
CA GLU A 41 3.93 -3.26 -23.78
C GLU A 41 5.15 -3.86 -24.50
N ASP A 42 5.01 -5.09 -24.97
CA ASP A 42 6.04 -5.73 -25.79
C ASP A 42 6.06 -5.10 -27.19
N THR A 43 7.20 -4.53 -27.55
CA THR A 43 7.40 -3.84 -28.85
C THR A 43 7.88 -4.76 -29.97
N THR A 44 8.32 -5.98 -29.65
CA THR A 44 8.86 -6.92 -30.64
C THR A 44 7.81 -7.41 -31.64
N PHE A 45 6.53 -7.33 -31.30
CA PHE A 45 5.43 -7.87 -32.09
C PHE A 45 5.02 -7.02 -33.31
N ARG A 46 5.56 -5.80 -33.48
CA ARG A 46 5.16 -4.85 -34.53
C ARG A 46 6.29 -4.49 -35.52
N ALA A 47 7.23 -5.40 -35.70
CA ALA A 47 8.39 -5.21 -36.60
C ALA A 47 8.04 -4.91 -38.08
N TRP A 48 6.78 -5.10 -38.48
CA TRP A 48 6.29 -4.84 -39.85
C TRP A 48 5.70 -3.43 -40.05
N GLN A 49 5.57 -2.61 -39.04
CA GLN A 49 5.13 -1.23 -39.16
C GLN A 49 6.32 -0.31 -39.52
N ARG A 50 6.11 0.59 -40.52
CA ARG A 50 7.14 1.53 -40.99
C ARG A 50 7.69 2.48 -39.92
N ARG A 51 7.02 2.62 -38.78
CA ARG A 51 7.49 3.34 -37.59
C ARG A 51 7.38 2.39 -36.40
N PRO A 52 8.48 2.19 -35.63
CA PRO A 52 8.35 1.44 -34.39
C PRO A 52 7.31 2.15 -33.51
N PRO A 53 6.28 1.45 -33.03
CA PRO A 53 5.33 2.05 -32.12
C PRO A 53 6.04 2.45 -30.84
N GLU A 54 5.73 3.62 -30.32
CA GLU A 54 6.18 3.98 -28.97
C GLU A 54 5.59 2.98 -27.97
N PRO A 55 6.43 2.32 -27.17
CA PRO A 55 5.93 1.34 -26.19
C PRO A 55 5.13 2.06 -25.13
N ARG A 56 3.95 1.55 -24.82
CA ARG A 56 3.17 2.01 -23.67
C ARG A 56 3.71 1.37 -22.41
N ILE A 57 4.41 2.17 -21.63
CA ILE A 57 4.95 1.74 -20.34
C ILE A 57 4.42 2.69 -19.28
N ARG A 58 3.65 2.14 -18.33
CA ARG A 58 2.92 2.94 -17.35
C ARG A 58 2.74 2.20 -16.03
N LEU A 59 3.02 2.90 -14.96
CA LEU A 59 2.62 2.50 -13.61
C LEU A 59 1.44 3.37 -13.17
N ARG A 60 0.35 2.75 -12.71
CA ARG A 60 -0.78 3.42 -12.09
C ARG A 60 -0.89 3.01 -10.63
N ILE A 61 -1.14 3.98 -9.78
CA ILE A 61 -1.44 3.76 -8.36
C ILE A 61 -2.76 4.48 -8.09
N ALA A 62 -3.71 3.76 -7.54
CA ALA A 62 -5.02 4.31 -7.20
C ALA A 62 -5.38 4.01 -5.76
N ASP A 63 -6.04 4.97 -5.11
CA ASP A 63 -6.69 4.81 -3.82
C ASP A 63 -8.10 5.40 -3.90
N CYS A 64 -9.12 4.52 -3.88
CA CYS A 64 -10.54 4.86 -4.00
C CYS A 64 -10.86 5.74 -5.23
N THR A 65 -10.80 7.06 -5.09
CA THR A 65 -11.18 8.03 -6.13
C THR A 65 -10.00 8.68 -6.84
N ASN A 66 -8.80 8.56 -6.27
CA ASN A 66 -7.60 9.21 -6.80
C ASN A 66 -6.74 8.19 -7.56
N GLU A 67 -6.32 8.55 -8.77
CA GLU A 67 -5.38 7.77 -9.57
C GLU A 67 -4.20 8.63 -10.00
N ILE A 68 -2.99 8.11 -9.81
CA ILE A 68 -1.75 8.69 -10.29
C ILE A 68 -1.18 7.78 -11.37
N SER A 69 -0.76 8.37 -12.49
CA SER A 69 -0.08 7.66 -13.58
C SER A 69 1.33 8.17 -13.76
N LEU A 70 2.30 7.27 -13.76
CA LEU A 70 3.69 7.52 -14.11
C LEU A 70 3.97 6.90 -15.48
N TRP A 71 4.51 7.71 -16.38
CA TRP A 71 4.91 7.30 -17.72
C TRP A 71 6.41 7.09 -17.80
N PHE A 72 6.81 6.11 -18.60
CA PHE A 72 8.20 5.73 -18.81
C PHE A 72 8.48 5.69 -20.30
N GLU A 73 9.59 6.25 -20.70
CA GLU A 73 10.01 6.36 -22.10
C GLU A 73 11.24 5.51 -22.38
N LEU A 74 11.29 4.90 -23.56
CA LEU A 74 12.42 4.09 -24.02
C LEU A 74 13.02 4.58 -25.35
N THR A 75 12.62 5.76 -25.81
CA THR A 75 12.93 6.28 -27.15
C THR A 75 14.42 6.59 -27.36
N SER A 76 15.14 6.99 -26.32
CA SER A 76 16.57 7.26 -26.37
C SER A 76 17.32 6.53 -25.23
N ALA A 77 18.65 6.55 -25.26
CA ALA A 77 19.46 5.99 -24.17
C ALA A 77 19.21 6.72 -22.87
N GLU A 78 19.17 8.03 -22.91
CA GLU A 78 18.93 8.90 -21.76
C GLU A 78 17.51 8.70 -21.19
N ALA A 79 16.51 8.53 -22.07
CA ALA A 79 15.12 8.27 -21.65
C ALA A 79 15.00 6.92 -20.94
N ARG A 80 15.72 5.89 -21.42
CA ARG A 80 15.78 4.57 -20.77
C ARG A 80 16.42 4.66 -19.39
N GLU A 81 17.55 5.32 -19.28
CA GLU A 81 18.26 5.52 -18.01
C GLU A 81 17.39 6.28 -17.00
N ASN A 82 16.77 7.38 -17.43
CA ASN A 82 15.84 8.14 -16.60
C ASN A 82 14.63 7.31 -16.16
N SER A 83 14.09 6.46 -17.02
CA SER A 83 12.95 5.59 -16.69
C SER A 83 13.33 4.55 -15.64
N LEU A 84 14.49 3.94 -15.74
CA LEU A 84 15.01 3.01 -14.72
C LEU A 84 15.31 3.74 -13.41
N HIS A 85 15.97 4.89 -13.46
CA HIS A 85 16.23 5.71 -12.27
C HIS A 85 14.95 6.12 -11.54
N LYS A 86 13.92 6.49 -12.30
CA LYS A 86 12.59 6.84 -11.72
C LYS A 86 11.99 5.69 -10.92
N ILE A 87 12.02 4.46 -11.44
CA ILE A 87 11.47 3.31 -10.73
C ILE A 87 12.33 2.90 -9.54
N ASP A 88 13.66 2.96 -9.66
CA ASP A 88 14.58 2.65 -8.56
C ASP A 88 14.43 3.63 -7.41
N THR A 89 14.27 4.92 -7.72
CA THR A 89 14.00 5.97 -6.72
C THR A 89 12.68 5.71 -5.99
N LEU A 90 11.62 5.34 -6.73
CA LEU A 90 10.33 4.99 -6.14
C LEU A 90 10.42 3.76 -5.24
N LEU A 91 11.09 2.70 -5.68
CA LEU A 91 11.32 1.51 -4.87
C LEU A 91 12.04 1.82 -3.56
N GLY A 92 13.12 2.60 -3.62
CA GLY A 92 13.85 3.02 -2.43
C GLY A 92 13.01 3.88 -1.47
N ALA A 93 12.18 4.78 -2.00
CA ALA A 93 11.27 5.58 -1.20
C ALA A 93 10.20 4.72 -0.50
N LEU A 94 9.60 3.76 -1.22
CA LEU A 94 8.60 2.84 -0.68
C LEU A 94 9.17 1.91 0.39
N GLN A 95 10.41 1.45 0.23
CA GLN A 95 11.08 0.63 1.25
C GLN A 95 11.28 1.40 2.56
N ARG A 96 11.75 2.67 2.48
CA ARG A 96 11.89 3.53 3.66
C ARG A 96 10.54 3.85 4.31
N PHE A 97 9.53 4.12 3.49
CA PHE A 97 8.17 4.36 3.98
C PHE A 97 7.61 3.15 4.71
N ARG A 98 7.77 1.93 4.16
CA ARG A 98 7.33 0.71 4.81
C ARG A 98 8.00 0.51 6.16
N ALA A 99 9.31 0.71 6.26
CA ALA A 99 10.04 0.57 7.51
C ALA A 99 9.57 1.57 8.58
N ALA A 100 9.34 2.82 8.20
CA ALA A 100 8.83 3.85 9.11
C ALA A 100 7.38 3.55 9.56
N LEU A 101 6.53 3.08 8.65
CA LEU A 101 5.16 2.69 8.94
C LEU A 101 5.10 1.53 9.93
N ASP A 102 5.95 0.52 9.76
CA ASP A 102 6.04 -0.65 10.63
C ASP A 102 6.42 -0.24 12.07
N ALA A 103 7.48 0.57 12.20
CA ALA A 103 7.91 1.12 13.49
C ALA A 103 6.82 1.95 14.19
N GLU A 104 6.12 2.82 13.46
CA GLU A 104 5.06 3.65 14.06
C GLU A 104 3.81 2.82 14.40
N ALA A 105 3.50 1.78 13.63
CA ALA A 105 2.40 0.86 13.94
C ALA A 105 2.64 0.12 15.27
N GLU A 106 3.86 -0.34 15.54
CA GLU A 106 4.23 -0.96 16.81
C GLU A 106 4.11 0.02 17.98
N LEU A 107 4.64 1.24 17.83
CA LEU A 107 4.55 2.28 18.84
C LEU A 107 3.09 2.67 19.13
N TYR A 108 2.26 2.76 18.09
CA TYR A 108 0.85 3.07 18.26
C TYR A 108 0.11 1.96 19.02
N ALA A 109 0.35 0.70 18.68
CA ALA A 109 -0.24 -0.45 19.38
C ALA A 109 0.17 -0.47 20.86
N HIS A 110 1.44 -0.20 21.17
CA HIS A 110 1.94 -0.11 22.54
C HIS A 110 1.26 1.03 23.34
N ARG A 111 1.11 2.22 22.77
CA ARG A 111 0.40 3.35 23.40
C ARG A 111 -1.05 3.02 23.72
N GLN A 112 -1.74 2.33 22.83
CA GLN A 112 -3.13 1.89 23.04
C GLN A 112 -3.26 0.96 24.24
N GLN A 113 -2.37 -0.02 24.38
CA GLN A 113 -2.37 -0.96 25.50
C GLN A 113 -2.14 -0.26 26.84
N HIS A 114 -1.21 0.70 26.90
CA HIS A 114 -0.94 1.47 28.13
C HIS A 114 -2.04 2.49 28.45
N GLY A 115 -2.70 3.06 27.46
CA GLY A 115 -3.84 3.96 27.65
C GLY A 115 -5.03 3.24 28.29
N HIS A 116 -5.35 2.02 27.85
CA HIS A 116 -6.42 1.22 28.44
C HIS A 116 -6.10 0.74 29.86
N SER A 117 -4.85 0.43 30.17
CA SER A 117 -4.43 0.02 31.51
C SER A 117 -4.62 1.14 32.54
N LYS A 118 -4.24 2.38 32.21
CA LYS A 118 -4.45 3.55 33.08
C LYS A 118 -5.93 3.85 33.33
N ARG A 119 -6.78 3.68 32.33
CA ARG A 119 -8.22 3.91 32.45
C ARG A 119 -8.88 2.88 33.37
N ARG A 120 -8.55 1.60 33.26
CA ARG A 120 -9.06 0.54 34.13
C ARG A 120 -8.66 0.75 35.58
N VAL A 121 -7.43 1.19 35.85
CA VAL A 121 -6.96 1.49 37.21
C VAL A 121 -7.74 2.67 37.79
N ALA A 122 -7.96 3.74 37.04
CA ALA A 122 -8.72 4.91 37.48
C ALA A 122 -10.19 4.54 37.82
N GLU A 123 -10.85 3.76 36.98
CA GLU A 123 -12.23 3.29 37.20
C GLU A 123 -12.32 2.36 38.42
N SER A 124 -11.29 1.54 38.71
CA SER A 124 -11.23 0.69 39.89
C SER A 124 -11.13 1.51 41.18
N PHE A 125 -10.34 2.58 41.19
CA PHE A 125 -10.23 3.47 42.36
C PHE A 125 -11.50 4.25 42.65
N ASP A 126 -12.24 4.67 41.65
CA ASP A 126 -13.49 5.43 41.81
C ASP A 126 -14.63 4.54 42.35
N ASN A 127 -14.68 3.29 41.92
CA ASN A 127 -15.67 2.31 42.42
C ASN A 127 -15.39 1.92 43.88
N THR A 128 -14.15 1.89 44.31
CA THR A 128 -13.78 1.59 45.72
C THR A 128 -14.15 2.74 46.64
N LYS A 129 -14.10 3.99 46.20
CA LYS A 129 -14.54 5.17 46.98
C LYS A 129 -16.05 5.22 47.13
N ARG A 130 -16.83 4.84 46.12
CA ARG A 130 -18.31 4.77 46.20
C ARG A 130 -18.84 3.73 47.20
N GLN A 131 -18.15 2.60 47.36
CA GLN A 131 -18.56 1.56 48.31
C GLN A 131 -18.27 1.90 49.77
N LYS A 132 -17.31 2.77 50.07
CA LYS A 132 -16.97 3.16 51.46
C LYS A 132 -17.82 4.33 52.01
N GLY A 133 -18.63 5.00 51.16
CA GLY A 133 -19.49 6.14 51.58
C GLY A 133 -20.88 5.80 52.11
N GLY A 134 -21.24 4.53 52.24
CA GLY A 134 -22.60 4.10 52.60
C GLY A 134 -22.81 3.66 54.02
N VAL A 135 -22.18 4.32 55.02
CA VAL A 135 -22.54 4.07 56.44
C VAL A 135 -23.75 4.95 56.78
N ARG A 136 -24.96 4.36 56.76
CA ARG A 136 -26.13 4.97 57.35
C ARG A 136 -26.04 4.92 58.87
N CYS A 137 -26.12 6.06 59.55
CA CYS A 137 -26.36 6.13 60.99
C CYS A 137 -27.78 5.65 61.28
N PRO A 138 -28.01 4.79 62.28
CA PRO A 138 -29.34 4.51 62.77
C PRO A 138 -29.80 5.65 63.69
N THR A 139 -31.00 6.14 63.49
CA THR A 139 -31.79 6.92 64.46
C THR A 139 -32.50 6.01 65.42
#